data_84dc11b17299655adc41cc1c34faf420
#
_entry.id   84dc11b17299655adc41cc1c34faf420
#
_cell.length_a   1.000
_cell.length_b   1.000
_cell.length_c   1.000
_cell.angle_alpha   90.00
_cell.angle_beta   90.00
_cell.angle_gamma   90.00
#
_symmetry.space_group_name_H-M   'P 1'
#
loop_
_entity.id
_entity.type
_entity.pdbx_description
1 polymer ?
#
loop_
_entity_poly.entity_id
_entity_poly.type
_entity_poly.pdbx_seq_one_letter_code
_entity_poly.pdbx_strand_id
1 'polypeptide(L)'
;MLIVLPSFEAPKNLFAVLFVASWVFTSQRDKNWGGRWRLIDTIFLLWILADIAVGINAIIAHNQPASGSRDIIKFVLVGWAISRSGFTIRQIISLCVIAIIFATIPLAYSYLNCNGGACVELNSVGHVNHTAIYLLIVYIISLSLLIFNFKNISNYLKVVLIATTGILAYVVIDTHSRAATGLLVIITLMAMLYSIYYYRNWYSLIISILLISLTSVVLAYNPPVIVHKFATASNLFGDSGRQKVRNFAYYVFKIDPILGTGIGNFPNFGHDDIKDLVIQDEGVYDKSQFAPLAHPHNVYYAYLTGGGILLLSVFLWFWLQIMNIIYRVNKRSNEKWIVFSSISVVMAVLSIGWVNITLAHEHALIAMLVLGFVISMERKFSSF
;
A
#
# COMPACT_ATOMS: atom_id res chain seq x y z
N MET A 1 -14.99 9.13 3.15
CA MET A 1 -13.55 8.81 3.25
C MET A 1 -12.84 8.93 1.90
N LEU A 2 -13.20 8.16 0.86
CA LEU A 2 -12.48 8.14 -0.43
C LEU A 2 -12.35 9.51 -1.12
N ILE A 3 -13.37 10.37 -1.01
CA ILE A 3 -13.39 11.72 -1.61
C ILE A 3 -12.29 12.63 -1.04
N VAL A 4 -12.03 12.53 0.25
CA VAL A 4 -11.09 13.40 0.98
C VAL A 4 -9.73 12.75 1.21
N LEU A 5 -9.60 11.46 0.84
CA LEU A 5 -8.45 10.63 1.17
C LEU A 5 -7.10 11.24 0.75
N PRO A 6 -6.92 11.73 -0.48
CA PRO A 6 -5.63 12.26 -0.91
C PRO A 6 -5.37 13.72 -0.54
N SER A 7 -6.38 14.43 0.00
CA SER A 7 -6.32 15.90 0.10
C SER A 7 -6.36 16.43 1.52
N PHE A 8 -7.11 15.76 2.43
CA PHE A 8 -7.45 16.30 3.74
C PHE A 8 -7.25 15.28 4.86
N GLU A 9 -6.28 15.51 5.73
CA GLU A 9 -5.94 14.54 6.77
C GLU A 9 -7.01 14.42 7.85
N ALA A 10 -7.45 15.51 8.45
CA ALA A 10 -8.46 15.47 9.51
C ALA A 10 -9.82 14.92 9.03
N PRO A 11 -10.40 15.39 7.90
CA PRO A 11 -11.62 14.82 7.35
C PRO A 11 -11.51 13.33 7.01
N LYS A 12 -10.39 12.86 6.45
CA LYS A 12 -10.24 11.42 6.12
C LYS A 12 -10.31 10.57 7.37
N ASN A 13 -9.63 10.99 8.44
CA ASN A 13 -9.61 10.27 9.71
C ASN A 13 -11.01 10.22 10.34
N LEU A 14 -11.72 11.35 10.36
CA LEU A 14 -13.11 11.42 10.82
C LEU A 14 -14.02 10.47 10.02
N PHE A 15 -13.95 10.51 8.69
CA PHE A 15 -14.79 9.64 7.85
C PHE A 15 -14.41 8.16 7.95
N ALA A 16 -13.15 7.82 8.24
CA ALA A 16 -12.75 6.44 8.52
C ALA A 16 -13.41 5.94 9.81
N VAL A 17 -13.37 6.74 10.88
CA VAL A 17 -14.05 6.42 12.15
C VAL A 17 -15.55 6.31 11.96
N LEU A 18 -16.18 7.28 11.29
CA LEU A 18 -17.62 7.27 11.01
C LEU A 18 -18.04 6.05 10.17
N PHE A 19 -17.23 5.64 9.21
CA PHE A 19 -17.48 4.44 8.41
C PHE A 19 -17.49 3.18 9.29
N VAL A 20 -16.47 2.99 10.14
CA VAL A 20 -16.40 1.85 11.06
C VAL A 20 -17.54 1.88 12.07
N ALA A 21 -17.83 3.04 12.67
CA ALA A 21 -18.93 3.21 13.62
C ALA A 21 -20.29 2.90 12.96
N SER A 22 -20.53 3.41 11.74
CA SER A 22 -21.74 3.13 10.96
C SER A 22 -21.86 1.63 10.65
N TRP A 23 -20.76 0.97 10.27
CA TRP A 23 -20.74 -0.47 10.04
C TRP A 23 -21.09 -1.25 11.32
N VAL A 24 -20.51 -0.90 12.47
CA VAL A 24 -20.84 -1.52 13.77
C VAL A 24 -22.31 -1.31 14.11
N PHE A 25 -22.81 -0.07 14.00
CA PHE A 25 -24.20 0.26 14.31
C PHE A 25 -25.19 -0.51 13.42
N THR A 26 -24.96 -0.54 12.12
CA THR A 26 -25.84 -1.27 11.18
C THR A 26 -25.76 -2.79 11.42
N SER A 27 -24.56 -3.32 11.70
CA SER A 27 -24.38 -4.74 12.00
C SER A 27 -25.12 -5.17 13.27
N GLN A 28 -25.11 -4.33 14.31
CA GLN A 28 -25.86 -4.56 15.54
C GLN A 28 -27.36 -4.49 15.31
N ARG A 29 -27.85 -3.41 14.64
CA ARG A 29 -29.26 -3.21 14.34
C ARG A 29 -29.84 -4.36 13.54
N ASP A 30 -29.15 -4.76 12.47
CA ASP A 30 -29.61 -5.77 11.54
C ASP A 30 -29.22 -7.20 11.98
N LYS A 31 -28.54 -7.34 13.13
CA LYS A 31 -27.99 -8.60 13.67
C LYS A 31 -27.18 -9.38 12.65
N ASN A 32 -26.52 -8.65 11.73
CA ASN A 32 -25.75 -9.21 10.63
C ASN A 32 -24.33 -8.62 10.61
N TRP A 33 -23.37 -9.39 11.06
CA TRP A 33 -21.95 -9.04 11.11
C TRP A 33 -21.18 -9.46 9.84
N GLY A 34 -21.85 -9.63 8.70
CA GLY A 34 -21.21 -10.01 7.44
C GLY A 34 -20.79 -11.48 7.36
N GLY A 35 -21.59 -12.37 7.97
CA GLY A 35 -21.42 -13.82 7.90
C GLY A 35 -20.56 -14.43 9.02
N ARG A 36 -20.26 -15.74 8.88
CA ARG A 36 -19.52 -16.51 9.91
C ARG A 36 -18.10 -15.96 10.12
N TRP A 37 -17.59 -16.13 11.33
CA TRP A 37 -16.19 -15.84 11.68
C TRP A 37 -15.24 -16.77 10.92
N ARG A 38 -14.14 -16.25 10.41
CA ARG A 38 -13.13 -16.97 9.63
C ARG A 38 -11.73 -16.67 10.11
N LEU A 39 -10.76 -17.44 9.64
CA LEU A 39 -9.36 -17.24 9.98
C LEU A 39 -8.88 -15.81 9.71
N ILE A 40 -9.30 -15.18 8.61
CA ILE A 40 -8.94 -13.80 8.30
C ILE A 40 -9.46 -12.81 9.36
N ASP A 41 -10.64 -13.06 9.95
CA ASP A 41 -11.17 -12.23 11.03
C ASP A 41 -10.32 -12.35 12.30
N THR A 42 -9.87 -13.58 12.60
CA THR A 42 -8.94 -13.82 13.70
C THR A 42 -7.63 -13.08 13.47
N ILE A 43 -7.10 -13.07 12.24
CA ILE A 43 -5.87 -12.35 11.91
C ILE A 43 -6.05 -10.83 12.06
N PHE A 44 -7.17 -10.26 11.60
CA PHE A 44 -7.46 -8.85 11.84
C PHE A 44 -7.52 -8.50 13.34
N LEU A 45 -8.19 -9.36 14.13
CA LEU A 45 -8.27 -9.17 15.57
C LEU A 45 -6.89 -9.29 16.23
N LEU A 46 -6.11 -10.30 15.87
CA LEU A 46 -4.75 -10.48 16.39
C LEU A 46 -3.83 -9.33 16.01
N TRP A 47 -4.00 -8.74 14.82
CA TRP A 47 -3.21 -7.58 14.42
C TRP A 47 -3.51 -6.38 15.33
N ILE A 48 -4.79 -6.12 15.61
CA ILE A 48 -5.19 -5.05 16.53
C ILE A 48 -4.66 -5.31 17.94
N LEU A 49 -4.81 -6.53 18.46
CA LEU A 49 -4.37 -6.89 19.82
C LEU A 49 -2.84 -6.82 19.96
N ALA A 50 -2.11 -7.29 18.94
CA ALA A 50 -0.65 -7.19 18.91
C ALA A 50 -0.19 -5.73 18.88
N ASP A 51 -0.84 -4.88 18.06
CA ASP A 51 -0.50 -3.46 17.98
C ASP A 51 -0.83 -2.71 19.29
N ILE A 52 -1.93 -3.05 19.97
CA ILE A 52 -2.25 -2.52 21.29
C ILE A 52 -1.17 -2.93 22.32
N ALA A 53 -0.76 -4.20 22.30
CA ALA A 53 0.29 -4.69 23.21
C ALA A 53 1.62 -3.96 22.97
N VAL A 54 1.98 -3.74 21.70
CA VAL A 54 3.15 -2.95 21.27
C VAL A 54 3.05 -1.50 21.77
N GLY A 55 1.87 -0.87 21.62
CA GLY A 55 1.65 0.50 22.10
C GLY A 55 1.77 0.62 23.63
N ILE A 56 1.25 -0.34 24.38
CA ILE A 56 1.38 -0.40 25.84
C ILE A 56 2.86 -0.58 26.22
N ASN A 57 3.57 -1.50 25.56
CA ASN A 57 4.99 -1.73 25.79
C ASN A 57 5.83 -0.46 25.52
N ALA A 58 5.54 0.25 24.43
CA ALA A 58 6.21 1.52 24.11
C ALA A 58 6.10 2.55 25.26
N ILE A 59 4.91 2.68 25.85
CA ILE A 59 4.68 3.62 26.95
C ILE A 59 5.37 3.15 28.24
N ILE A 60 5.22 1.87 28.61
CA ILE A 60 5.64 1.37 29.94
C ILE A 60 7.15 1.07 29.96
N ALA A 61 7.65 0.34 28.95
CA ALA A 61 9.04 -0.12 28.93
C ALA A 61 10.02 0.89 28.35
N HIS A 62 9.57 1.70 27.37
CA HIS A 62 10.45 2.59 26.61
C HIS A 62 10.16 4.08 26.82
N ASN A 63 9.13 4.44 27.59
CA ASN A 63 8.69 5.84 27.77
C ASN A 63 8.47 6.56 26.42
N GLN A 64 7.93 5.84 25.43
CA GLN A 64 7.71 6.31 24.07
C GLN A 64 6.20 6.43 23.78
N PRO A 65 5.78 7.35 22.87
CA PRO A 65 4.37 7.52 22.55
C PRO A 65 3.83 6.32 21.74
N ALA A 66 2.55 5.97 21.95
CA ALA A 66 1.84 4.96 21.14
C ALA A 66 1.12 5.57 19.92
N SER A 67 1.58 6.72 19.41
CA SER A 67 0.87 7.47 18.36
C SER A 67 0.80 6.71 17.02
N GLY A 68 1.83 5.94 16.69
CA GLY A 68 1.88 5.15 15.45
C GLY A 68 0.88 3.99 15.40
N SER A 69 0.51 3.42 16.54
CA SER A 69 -0.49 2.36 16.65
C SER A 69 -1.87 2.78 16.13
N ARG A 70 -2.22 4.07 16.25
CA ARG A 70 -3.50 4.59 15.74
C ARG A 70 -3.65 4.40 14.23
N ASP A 71 -2.56 4.50 13.48
CA ASP A 71 -2.61 4.36 12.03
C ASP A 71 -2.81 2.89 11.63
N ILE A 72 -2.15 1.95 12.30
CA ILE A 72 -2.34 0.51 12.06
C ILE A 72 -3.78 0.11 12.39
N ILE A 73 -4.26 0.43 13.59
CA ILE A 73 -5.64 0.10 14.00
C ILE A 73 -6.65 0.67 13.00
N LYS A 74 -6.46 1.91 12.55
CA LYS A 74 -7.35 2.57 11.60
C LYS A 74 -7.48 1.81 10.29
N PHE A 75 -6.36 1.49 9.61
CA PHE A 75 -6.45 0.81 8.31
C PHE A 75 -6.87 -0.65 8.45
N VAL A 76 -6.50 -1.34 9.54
CA VAL A 76 -6.93 -2.71 9.83
C VAL A 76 -8.44 -2.76 10.06
N LEU A 77 -9.01 -1.86 10.88
CA LEU A 77 -10.45 -1.78 11.13
C LEU A 77 -11.23 -1.43 9.86
N VAL A 78 -10.75 -0.48 9.06
CA VAL A 78 -11.39 -0.12 7.79
C VAL A 78 -11.40 -1.32 6.82
N GLY A 79 -10.27 -2.00 6.66
CA GLY A 79 -10.18 -3.20 5.81
C GLY A 79 -11.10 -4.32 6.30
N TRP A 80 -11.15 -4.54 7.62
CA TRP A 80 -12.03 -5.53 8.22
C TRP A 80 -13.51 -5.21 8.02
N ALA A 81 -13.93 -3.96 8.28
CA ALA A 81 -15.29 -3.50 8.04
C ALA A 81 -15.70 -3.66 6.56
N ILE A 82 -14.85 -3.26 5.61
CA ILE A 82 -15.08 -3.44 4.17
C ILE A 82 -15.27 -4.92 3.84
N SER A 83 -14.42 -5.80 4.38
CA SER A 83 -14.47 -7.24 4.13
C SER A 83 -15.78 -7.89 4.59
N ARG A 84 -16.49 -7.26 5.53
CA ARG A 84 -17.73 -7.73 6.12
C ARG A 84 -18.99 -6.97 5.68
N SER A 85 -18.82 -5.88 4.93
CA SER A 85 -19.96 -5.02 4.51
C SER A 85 -20.86 -5.61 3.42
N GLY A 86 -20.47 -6.74 2.79
CA GLY A 86 -21.31 -7.44 1.82
C GLY A 86 -21.60 -6.66 0.53
N PHE A 87 -20.75 -5.70 0.14
CA PHE A 87 -20.93 -4.86 -1.06
C PHE A 87 -21.23 -5.68 -2.32
N THR A 88 -22.19 -5.22 -3.11
CA THR A 88 -22.45 -5.76 -4.45
C THR A 88 -21.32 -5.36 -5.41
N ILE A 89 -21.16 -6.10 -6.52
CA ILE A 89 -20.16 -5.77 -7.55
C ILE A 89 -20.34 -4.34 -8.08
N ARG A 90 -21.58 -3.90 -8.29
CA ARG A 90 -21.86 -2.51 -8.73
C ARG A 90 -21.35 -1.46 -7.72
N GLN A 91 -21.61 -1.70 -6.42
CA GLN A 91 -21.12 -0.81 -5.36
C GLN A 91 -19.58 -0.79 -5.31
N ILE A 92 -18.94 -1.96 -5.43
CA ILE A 92 -17.48 -2.05 -5.46
C ILE A 92 -16.91 -1.24 -6.65
N ILE A 93 -17.46 -1.42 -7.86
CA ILE A 93 -17.05 -0.64 -9.03
C ILE A 93 -17.25 0.87 -8.80
N SER A 94 -18.41 1.28 -8.24
CA SER A 94 -18.67 2.69 -7.95
C SER A 94 -17.67 3.27 -6.95
N LEU A 95 -17.33 2.53 -5.89
CA LEU A 95 -16.32 2.96 -4.90
C LEU A 95 -14.93 3.06 -5.52
N CYS A 96 -14.55 2.13 -6.41
CA CYS A 96 -13.30 2.20 -7.16
C CYS A 96 -13.27 3.44 -8.09
N VAL A 97 -14.35 3.71 -8.82
CA VAL A 97 -14.45 4.89 -9.70
C VAL A 97 -14.36 6.19 -8.88
N ILE A 98 -15.05 6.27 -7.74
CA ILE A 98 -14.91 7.40 -6.82
C ILE A 98 -13.46 7.57 -6.37
N ALA A 99 -12.79 6.51 -5.97
CA ALA A 99 -11.39 6.57 -5.56
C ALA A 99 -10.48 7.08 -6.70
N ILE A 100 -10.70 6.63 -7.94
CA ILE A 100 -9.93 7.07 -9.12
C ILE A 100 -10.15 8.56 -9.39
N ILE A 101 -11.40 9.02 -9.46
CA ILE A 101 -11.74 10.41 -9.75
C ILE A 101 -11.16 11.34 -8.68
N PHE A 102 -11.37 11.01 -7.40
CA PHE A 102 -10.90 11.86 -6.30
C PHE A 102 -9.40 11.72 -6.00
N ALA A 103 -8.69 10.80 -6.62
CA ALA A 103 -7.23 10.82 -6.69
C ALA A 103 -6.71 11.73 -7.82
N THR A 104 -7.40 11.78 -8.97
CA THR A 104 -6.95 12.56 -10.13
C THR A 104 -7.20 14.07 -10.00
N ILE A 105 -8.27 14.49 -9.31
CA ILE A 105 -8.58 15.92 -9.14
C ILE A 105 -7.48 16.67 -8.35
N PRO A 106 -7.12 16.25 -7.11
CA PRO A 106 -6.05 16.91 -6.37
C PRO A 106 -4.68 16.73 -7.01
N LEU A 107 -4.49 15.66 -7.78
CA LEU A 107 -3.30 15.44 -8.57
C LEU A 107 -3.12 16.52 -9.65
N ALA A 108 -4.18 16.86 -10.39
CA ALA A 108 -4.14 17.93 -11.38
C ALA A 108 -3.80 19.27 -10.73
N TYR A 109 -4.37 19.57 -9.56
CA TYR A 109 -4.05 20.77 -8.81
C TYR A 109 -2.57 20.79 -8.34
N SER A 110 -2.08 19.70 -7.78
CA SER A 110 -0.69 19.57 -7.34
C SER A 110 0.28 19.73 -8.51
N TYR A 111 -0.04 19.12 -9.66
CA TYR A 111 0.79 19.19 -10.85
C TYR A 111 0.88 20.61 -11.45
N LEU A 112 -0.24 21.34 -11.51
CA LEU A 112 -0.26 22.73 -12.01
C LEU A 112 0.54 23.71 -11.14
N ASN A 113 0.68 23.42 -9.86
CA ASN A 113 1.46 24.24 -8.91
C ASN A 113 2.92 23.76 -8.76
N CYS A 114 3.32 22.75 -9.51
CA CYS A 114 4.63 22.14 -9.44
C CYS A 114 5.44 22.44 -10.70
N ASN A 115 6.66 22.93 -10.56
CA ASN A 115 7.57 23.21 -11.68
C ASN A 115 8.39 21.97 -12.09
N GLY A 116 7.72 20.80 -12.21
CA GLY A 116 8.33 19.53 -12.59
C GLY A 116 7.92 18.39 -11.63
N GLY A 117 7.85 17.17 -12.16
CA GLY A 117 7.22 16.02 -11.49
C GLY A 117 7.82 15.57 -10.17
N ALA A 118 9.10 15.85 -9.93
CA ALA A 118 9.76 15.51 -8.66
C ALA A 118 9.19 16.24 -7.42
N CYS A 119 8.29 17.19 -7.62
CA CYS A 119 7.62 17.95 -6.56
C CYS A 119 6.12 17.65 -6.43
N VAL A 120 5.58 16.70 -7.19
CA VAL A 120 4.16 16.32 -7.08
C VAL A 120 3.92 15.60 -5.76
N GLU A 121 3.29 16.29 -4.82
CA GLU A 121 2.89 15.77 -3.53
C GLU A 121 1.40 15.98 -3.31
N LEU A 122 0.70 14.90 -2.96
CA LEU A 122 -0.68 15.00 -2.53
C LEU A 122 -0.70 15.39 -1.05
N ASN A 123 -1.43 16.45 -0.71
CA ASN A 123 -1.35 17.13 0.58
C ASN A 123 -1.44 16.19 1.80
N SER A 124 -2.35 15.23 1.77
CA SER A 124 -2.52 14.29 2.88
C SER A 124 -1.58 13.08 2.80
N VAL A 125 -1.12 12.72 1.58
CA VAL A 125 -0.22 11.58 1.36
C VAL A 125 1.23 11.94 1.70
N GLY A 126 1.58 13.22 1.55
CA GLY A 126 2.90 13.74 1.86
C GLY A 126 3.93 13.45 0.78
N HIS A 127 5.15 13.14 1.17
CA HIS A 127 6.35 13.03 0.34
C HIS A 127 6.11 12.31 -1.01
N VAL A 128 6.78 12.78 -2.05
CA VAL A 128 6.66 12.31 -3.45
C VAL A 128 6.69 10.78 -3.62
N ASN A 129 7.49 10.06 -2.83
CA ASN A 129 7.53 8.59 -2.88
C ASN A 129 6.24 7.94 -2.35
N HIS A 130 5.62 8.50 -1.31
CA HIS A 130 4.33 8.02 -0.78
C HIS A 130 3.21 8.33 -1.77
N THR A 131 3.25 9.54 -2.38
CA THR A 131 2.35 9.91 -3.49
C THR A 131 2.47 8.93 -4.65
N ALA A 132 3.68 8.56 -5.07
CA ALA A 132 3.91 7.57 -6.12
C ALA A 132 3.30 6.20 -5.80
N ILE A 133 3.43 5.72 -4.55
CA ILE A 133 2.85 4.44 -4.11
C ILE A 133 1.32 4.51 -4.13
N TYR A 134 0.75 5.60 -3.61
CA TYR A 134 -0.70 5.83 -3.61
C TYR A 134 -1.25 5.83 -5.05
N LEU A 135 -0.66 6.62 -5.94
CA LEU A 135 -1.07 6.72 -7.34
C LEU A 135 -0.88 5.41 -8.10
N LEU A 136 0.16 4.63 -7.78
CA LEU A 136 0.35 3.29 -8.35
C LEU A 136 -0.81 2.36 -7.96
N ILE A 137 -1.28 2.38 -6.71
CA ILE A 137 -2.43 1.55 -6.30
C ILE A 137 -3.71 2.00 -7.02
N VAL A 138 -3.94 3.31 -7.15
CA VAL A 138 -5.08 3.84 -7.91
C VAL A 138 -4.97 3.48 -9.39
N TYR A 139 -3.76 3.54 -9.98
CA TYR A 139 -3.48 3.06 -11.34
C TYR A 139 -3.84 1.57 -11.50
N ILE A 140 -3.43 0.73 -10.56
CA ILE A 140 -3.76 -0.71 -10.54
C ILE A 140 -5.28 -0.93 -10.60
N ILE A 141 -6.04 -0.20 -9.80
CA ILE A 141 -7.50 -0.29 -9.78
C ILE A 141 -8.08 0.13 -11.15
N SER A 142 -7.62 1.26 -11.68
CA SER A 142 -8.09 1.80 -12.97
C SER A 142 -7.76 0.86 -14.14
N LEU A 143 -6.52 0.38 -14.21
CA LEU A 143 -6.05 -0.58 -15.22
C LEU A 143 -6.85 -1.89 -15.16
N SER A 144 -7.09 -2.41 -13.96
CA SER A 144 -7.83 -3.65 -13.76
C SER A 144 -9.27 -3.54 -14.25
N LEU A 145 -9.96 -2.45 -13.92
CA LEU A 145 -11.32 -2.17 -14.40
C LEU A 145 -11.34 -2.01 -15.92
N LEU A 146 -10.38 -1.27 -16.47
CA LEU A 146 -10.29 -0.99 -17.88
C LEU A 146 -10.04 -2.27 -18.71
N ILE A 147 -9.13 -3.14 -18.28
CA ILE A 147 -8.76 -4.32 -19.06
C ILE A 147 -9.74 -5.47 -18.84
N PHE A 148 -10.07 -5.79 -17.59
CA PHE A 148 -10.79 -7.03 -17.25
C PHE A 148 -12.29 -6.85 -17.07
N ASN A 149 -12.78 -5.61 -16.97
CA ASN A 149 -14.21 -5.33 -16.87
C ASN A 149 -14.74 -4.50 -18.05
N PHE A 150 -13.96 -4.32 -19.10
CA PHE A 150 -14.22 -3.44 -20.26
C PHE A 150 -15.61 -3.65 -20.88
N LYS A 151 -16.07 -4.89 -20.99
CA LYS A 151 -17.37 -5.23 -21.59
C LYS A 151 -18.57 -4.81 -20.74
N ASN A 152 -18.38 -4.70 -19.42
CA ASN A 152 -19.46 -4.48 -18.46
C ASN A 152 -19.59 -3.01 -18.02
N ILE A 153 -18.70 -2.13 -18.48
CA ILE A 153 -18.70 -0.69 -18.18
C ILE A 153 -19.24 0.11 -19.35
N SER A 154 -19.89 1.26 -19.05
CA SER A 154 -20.43 2.15 -20.08
C SER A 154 -19.32 2.78 -20.94
N ASN A 155 -19.65 3.19 -22.16
CA ASN A 155 -18.66 3.81 -23.07
C ASN A 155 -18.10 5.11 -22.48
N TYR A 156 -18.92 5.90 -21.79
CA TYR A 156 -18.45 7.09 -21.07
C TYR A 156 -17.39 6.73 -20.02
N LEU A 157 -17.67 5.71 -19.19
CA LEU A 157 -16.72 5.28 -18.17
C LEU A 157 -15.42 4.71 -18.78
N LYS A 158 -15.49 4.07 -19.96
CA LYS A 158 -14.29 3.62 -20.67
C LYS A 158 -13.37 4.79 -21.02
N VAL A 159 -13.94 5.87 -21.59
CA VAL A 159 -13.17 7.08 -21.94
C VAL A 159 -12.54 7.68 -20.68
N VAL A 160 -13.30 7.81 -19.60
CA VAL A 160 -12.77 8.34 -18.32
C VAL A 160 -11.64 7.45 -17.80
N LEU A 161 -11.81 6.13 -17.79
CA LEU A 161 -10.78 5.21 -17.31
C LEU A 161 -9.53 5.21 -18.19
N ILE A 162 -9.67 5.32 -19.52
CA ILE A 162 -8.51 5.44 -20.44
C ILE A 162 -7.71 6.70 -20.10
N ALA A 163 -8.40 7.84 -20.02
CA ALA A 163 -7.76 9.12 -19.72
C ALA A 163 -7.09 9.11 -18.34
N THR A 164 -7.81 8.67 -17.30
CA THR A 164 -7.28 8.65 -15.92
C THR A 164 -6.14 7.64 -15.77
N THR A 165 -6.22 6.46 -16.40
CA THR A 165 -5.13 5.46 -16.36
C THR A 165 -3.87 6.02 -17.03
N GLY A 166 -4.01 6.72 -18.17
CA GLY A 166 -2.89 7.38 -18.84
C GLY A 166 -2.26 8.49 -18.01
N ILE A 167 -3.08 9.35 -17.39
CA ILE A 167 -2.61 10.42 -16.49
C ILE A 167 -1.88 9.83 -15.28
N LEU A 168 -2.46 8.82 -14.64
CA LEU A 168 -1.86 8.17 -13.47
C LEU A 168 -0.52 7.51 -13.83
N ALA A 169 -0.44 6.81 -14.98
CA ALA A 169 0.80 6.23 -15.47
C ALA A 169 1.87 7.31 -15.69
N TYR A 170 1.51 8.38 -16.39
CA TYR A 170 2.42 9.51 -16.65
C TYR A 170 2.96 10.09 -15.35
N VAL A 171 2.08 10.42 -14.39
CA VAL A 171 2.50 11.08 -13.14
C VAL A 171 3.31 10.14 -12.24
N VAL A 172 2.98 8.84 -12.15
CA VAL A 172 3.82 7.88 -11.41
C VAL A 172 5.24 7.85 -11.94
N ILE A 173 5.42 7.89 -13.26
CA ILE A 173 6.77 7.95 -13.90
C ILE A 173 7.44 9.29 -13.55
N ASP A 174 6.71 10.38 -13.66
CA ASP A 174 7.20 11.75 -13.45
C ASP A 174 7.56 12.05 -11.99
N THR A 175 7.04 11.29 -11.01
CA THR A 175 7.53 11.33 -9.62
C THR A 175 8.98 10.90 -9.46
N HIS A 176 9.59 10.31 -10.50
CA HIS A 176 10.93 9.72 -10.47
C HIS A 176 11.16 8.66 -9.38
N SER A 177 10.08 8.06 -8.86
CA SER A 177 10.16 6.93 -7.92
C SER A 177 10.51 5.65 -8.66
N ARG A 178 11.79 5.23 -8.60
CA ARG A 178 12.30 4.02 -9.30
C ARG A 178 11.46 2.77 -9.03
N ALA A 179 11.10 2.55 -7.76
CA ALA A 179 10.34 1.36 -7.35
C ALA A 179 8.91 1.38 -7.89
N ALA A 180 8.22 2.54 -7.80
CA ALA A 180 6.86 2.68 -8.31
C ALA A 180 6.82 2.59 -9.85
N THR A 181 7.75 3.24 -10.55
CA THR A 181 7.87 3.18 -12.02
C THR A 181 8.19 1.77 -12.52
N GLY A 182 9.16 1.10 -11.90
CA GLY A 182 9.52 -0.27 -12.27
C GLY A 182 8.33 -1.23 -12.09
N LEU A 183 7.62 -1.09 -10.97
CA LEU A 183 6.47 -1.95 -10.71
C LEU A 183 5.25 -1.61 -11.59
N LEU A 184 5.04 -0.34 -11.95
CA LEU A 184 4.03 0.06 -12.94
C LEU A 184 4.24 -0.67 -14.27
N VAL A 185 5.48 -0.72 -14.78
CA VAL A 185 5.81 -1.44 -16.01
C VAL A 185 5.52 -2.94 -15.86
N ILE A 186 5.99 -3.56 -14.76
CA ILE A 186 5.78 -4.99 -14.50
C ILE A 186 4.28 -5.31 -14.45
N ILE A 187 3.49 -4.53 -13.72
CA ILE A 187 2.04 -4.74 -13.58
C ILE A 187 1.33 -4.55 -14.91
N THR A 188 1.73 -3.57 -15.72
CA THR A 188 1.16 -3.36 -17.05
C THR A 188 1.43 -4.55 -17.98
N LEU A 189 2.67 -5.07 -17.98
CA LEU A 189 3.02 -6.28 -18.72
C LEU A 189 2.25 -7.51 -18.22
N MET A 190 2.12 -7.67 -16.91
CA MET A 190 1.31 -8.76 -16.32
C MET A 190 -0.16 -8.65 -16.73
N ALA A 191 -0.73 -7.45 -16.74
CA ALA A 191 -2.10 -7.22 -17.19
C ALA A 191 -2.29 -7.63 -18.66
N MET A 192 -1.33 -7.29 -19.53
CA MET A 192 -1.32 -7.70 -20.92
C MET A 192 -1.27 -9.23 -21.05
N LEU A 193 -0.31 -9.89 -20.39
CA LEU A 193 -0.15 -11.34 -20.46
C LEU A 193 -1.38 -12.07 -19.92
N TYR A 194 -1.90 -11.63 -18.77
CA TYR A 194 -3.09 -12.21 -18.16
C TYR A 194 -4.33 -12.02 -19.05
N SER A 195 -4.45 -10.86 -19.71
CA SER A 195 -5.54 -10.58 -20.65
C SER A 195 -5.48 -11.46 -21.91
N ILE A 196 -4.30 -11.65 -22.50
CA ILE A 196 -4.09 -12.53 -23.65
C ILE A 196 -4.47 -13.96 -23.27
N TYR A 197 -4.06 -14.43 -22.09
CA TYR A 197 -4.31 -15.79 -21.62
C TYR A 197 -5.80 -16.06 -21.37
N TYR A 198 -6.51 -15.12 -20.69
CA TYR A 198 -7.90 -15.35 -20.25
C TYR A 198 -8.95 -14.91 -21.26
N TYR A 199 -8.75 -13.78 -21.95
CA TYR A 199 -9.83 -13.16 -22.73
C TYR A 199 -9.64 -13.24 -24.23
N ARG A 200 -8.41 -13.49 -24.71
CA ARG A 200 -8.04 -13.45 -26.14
C ARG A 200 -8.66 -12.23 -26.87
N ASN A 201 -8.73 -11.10 -26.17
CA ASN A 201 -9.47 -9.92 -26.61
C ASN A 201 -8.52 -8.87 -27.16
N TRP A 202 -8.69 -8.48 -28.41
CA TRP A 202 -7.88 -7.47 -29.11
C TRP A 202 -7.89 -6.09 -28.43
N TYR A 203 -9.03 -5.69 -27.81
CA TYR A 203 -9.12 -4.38 -27.15
C TYR A 203 -8.15 -4.27 -25.96
N SER A 204 -8.05 -5.28 -25.16
CA SER A 204 -7.12 -5.29 -24.02
C SER A 204 -5.65 -5.29 -24.47
N LEU A 205 -5.36 -5.97 -25.58
CA LEU A 205 -4.03 -5.94 -26.19
C LEU A 205 -3.70 -4.53 -26.70
N ILE A 206 -4.60 -3.89 -27.44
CA ILE A 206 -4.42 -2.52 -27.95
C ILE A 206 -4.20 -1.54 -26.77
N ILE A 207 -5.03 -1.59 -25.72
CA ILE A 207 -4.89 -0.72 -24.54
C ILE A 207 -3.53 -0.94 -23.88
N SER A 208 -3.12 -2.20 -23.72
CA SER A 208 -1.82 -2.50 -23.10
C SER A 208 -0.65 -2.00 -23.95
N ILE A 209 -0.72 -2.16 -25.27
CA ILE A 209 0.30 -1.62 -26.20
C ILE A 209 0.36 -0.11 -26.13
N LEU A 210 -0.79 0.58 -26.11
CA LEU A 210 -0.84 2.04 -25.99
C LEU A 210 -0.25 2.53 -24.67
N LEU A 211 -0.53 1.85 -23.55
CA LEU A 211 0.04 2.20 -22.25
C LEU A 211 1.56 1.95 -22.20
N ILE A 212 2.04 0.84 -22.77
CA ILE A 212 3.47 0.56 -22.87
C ILE A 212 4.15 1.59 -23.77
N SER A 213 3.54 1.94 -24.92
CA SER A 213 4.06 2.98 -25.81
C SER A 213 4.13 4.33 -25.13
N LEU A 214 3.06 4.73 -24.40
CA LEU A 214 3.04 5.96 -23.61
C LEU A 214 4.15 5.95 -22.56
N THR A 215 4.29 4.85 -21.83
CA THR A 215 5.34 4.67 -20.82
C THR A 215 6.73 4.81 -21.45
N SER A 216 6.95 4.17 -22.59
CA SER A 216 8.23 4.23 -23.32
C SER A 216 8.54 5.64 -23.83
N VAL A 217 7.52 6.36 -24.34
CA VAL A 217 7.68 7.76 -24.78
C VAL A 217 8.05 8.65 -23.61
N VAL A 218 7.34 8.54 -22.46
CA VAL A 218 7.64 9.35 -21.27
C VAL A 218 9.04 9.05 -20.74
N LEU A 219 9.46 7.79 -20.74
CA LEU A 219 10.81 7.40 -20.35
C LEU A 219 11.87 7.95 -21.33
N ALA A 220 11.56 8.01 -22.62
CA ALA A 220 12.47 8.55 -23.66
C ALA A 220 12.59 10.07 -23.60
N TYR A 221 11.53 10.79 -23.23
CA TYR A 221 11.54 12.25 -23.09
C TYR A 221 12.25 12.76 -21.83
N ASN A 222 12.38 11.91 -20.80
CA ASN A 222 13.07 12.23 -19.53
C ASN A 222 14.38 11.41 -19.34
N PRO A 223 15.25 11.25 -20.38
CA PRO A 223 16.39 10.33 -20.31
C PRO A 223 17.42 10.71 -19.25
N PRO A 224 17.80 12.01 -19.04
CA PRO A 224 18.95 12.31 -18.19
C PRO A 224 18.72 11.92 -16.72
N VAL A 225 17.53 12.19 -16.18
CA VAL A 225 17.24 11.95 -14.76
C VAL A 225 16.99 10.46 -14.48
N ILE A 226 16.23 9.80 -15.36
CA ILE A 226 15.88 8.38 -15.20
C ILE A 226 17.09 7.51 -15.48
N VAL A 227 17.78 7.71 -16.60
CA VAL A 227 18.98 6.94 -16.96
C VAL A 227 20.10 7.20 -15.96
N HIS A 228 20.31 8.43 -15.51
CA HIS A 228 21.30 8.74 -14.47
C HIS A 228 20.93 8.07 -13.13
N LYS A 229 19.66 8.10 -12.72
CA LYS A 229 19.20 7.41 -11.50
C LYS A 229 19.26 5.87 -11.62
N PHE A 230 19.10 5.31 -12.82
CA PHE A 230 19.28 3.86 -13.03
C PHE A 230 20.75 3.47 -13.28
N ALA A 231 21.55 4.32 -13.93
CA ALA A 231 22.97 4.08 -14.17
C ALA A 231 23.84 4.27 -12.91
N THR A 232 23.50 5.24 -12.05
CA THR A 232 24.08 5.34 -10.71
C THR A 232 23.58 4.25 -9.77
N ALA A 233 22.58 3.49 -10.18
CA ALA A 233 22.09 2.28 -9.53
C ALA A 233 22.94 1.02 -9.86
N SER A 234 24.14 1.15 -10.43
CA SER A 234 25.15 0.07 -10.38
C SER A 234 25.45 -0.38 -8.94
N ASN A 235 25.02 0.41 -7.98
CA ASN A 235 24.87 0.10 -6.57
C ASN A 235 23.41 -0.20 -6.18
N LEU A 236 22.62 -0.92 -7.01
CA LEU A 236 21.22 -1.29 -6.67
C LEU A 236 21.10 -2.04 -5.33
N PHE A 237 22.15 -2.74 -4.94
CA PHE A 237 22.29 -3.40 -3.64
C PHE A 237 23.28 -2.70 -2.68
N GLY A 238 23.95 -1.64 -3.13
CA GLY A 238 25.03 -0.94 -2.43
C GLY A 238 24.76 0.54 -2.19
N ASP A 239 23.50 0.97 -2.04
CA ASP A 239 23.21 2.30 -1.52
C ASP A 239 23.71 2.37 -0.07
N SER A 240 24.93 2.88 0.08
CA SER A 240 25.64 2.95 1.37
C SER A 240 24.79 3.65 2.44
N GLY A 241 23.96 4.62 2.03
CA GLY A 241 23.03 5.31 2.93
C GLY A 241 21.95 4.37 3.47
N ARG A 242 21.28 3.59 2.62
CA ARG A 242 20.25 2.65 3.06
C ARG A 242 20.81 1.48 3.86
N GLN A 243 22.04 1.04 3.57
CA GLN A 243 22.69 0.02 4.38
C GLN A 243 22.92 0.53 5.81
N LYS A 244 23.39 1.77 5.96
CA LYS A 244 23.60 2.39 7.27
C LYS A 244 22.28 2.50 8.06
N VAL A 245 21.18 2.84 7.39
CA VAL A 245 19.85 2.86 8.01
C VAL A 245 19.38 1.47 8.43
N ARG A 246 19.63 0.44 7.61
CA ARG A 246 19.31 -0.96 7.94
C ARG A 246 20.13 -1.47 9.11
N ASN A 247 21.43 -1.16 9.14
CA ASN A 247 22.29 -1.49 10.27
C ASN A 247 21.76 -0.85 11.56
N PHE A 248 21.42 0.45 11.50
CA PHE A 248 20.82 1.14 12.63
C PHE A 248 19.49 0.49 13.06
N ALA A 249 18.60 0.20 12.10
CA ALA A 249 17.31 -0.44 12.38
C ALA A 249 17.46 -1.84 13.01
N TYR A 250 18.49 -2.60 12.59
CA TYR A 250 18.77 -3.90 13.19
C TYR A 250 19.10 -3.78 14.68
N TYR A 251 19.90 -2.79 15.09
CA TYR A 251 20.23 -2.59 16.49
C TYR A 251 19.09 -1.97 17.30
N VAL A 252 18.26 -1.10 16.71
CA VAL A 252 17.02 -0.64 17.34
C VAL A 252 16.06 -1.82 17.60
N PHE A 253 15.94 -2.76 16.64
CA PHE A 253 15.19 -4.00 16.85
C PHE A 253 15.74 -4.84 18.02
N LYS A 254 17.05 -4.89 18.21
CA LYS A 254 17.69 -5.64 19.31
C LYS A 254 17.40 -5.06 20.71
N ILE A 255 16.96 -3.80 20.82
CA ILE A 255 16.54 -3.21 22.10
C ILE A 255 15.36 -3.98 22.69
N ASP A 256 14.36 -4.30 21.87
CA ASP A 256 13.21 -5.13 22.26
C ASP A 256 12.76 -6.02 21.08
N PRO A 257 13.34 -7.22 20.95
CA PRO A 257 13.06 -8.08 19.81
C PRO A 257 11.65 -8.65 19.75
N ILE A 258 10.93 -8.73 20.87
CA ILE A 258 9.62 -9.40 20.95
C ILE A 258 8.49 -8.41 20.66
N LEU A 259 8.44 -7.29 21.38
CA LEU A 259 7.36 -6.31 21.31
C LEU A 259 7.76 -5.04 20.58
N GLY A 260 9.05 -4.84 20.34
CA GLY A 260 9.56 -3.63 19.70
C GLY A 260 9.44 -2.37 20.56
N THR A 261 9.90 -1.26 20.01
CA THR A 261 9.99 0.02 20.71
C THR A 261 8.79 0.95 20.50
N GLY A 262 7.75 0.45 19.83
CA GLY A 262 6.55 1.20 19.45
C GLY A 262 6.59 1.68 17.99
N ILE A 263 5.46 1.50 17.30
CA ILE A 263 5.32 1.93 15.90
C ILE A 263 5.47 3.45 15.78
N GLY A 264 6.32 3.88 14.84
CA GLY A 264 6.60 5.29 14.59
C GLY A 264 7.69 5.90 15.48
N ASN A 265 8.22 5.18 16.46
CA ASN A 265 9.21 5.68 17.41
C ASN A 265 10.67 5.56 16.92
N PHE A 266 10.90 4.96 15.76
CA PHE A 266 12.26 4.83 15.19
C PHE A 266 13.08 6.12 15.17
N PRO A 267 12.52 7.32 14.86
CA PRO A 267 13.28 8.58 14.87
C PRO A 267 13.70 9.04 16.27
N ASN A 268 13.13 8.48 17.32
CA ASN A 268 13.45 8.87 18.70
C ASN A 268 14.72 8.18 19.23
N PHE A 269 15.28 7.23 18.45
CA PHE A 269 16.53 6.54 18.79
C PHE A 269 17.72 7.18 18.09
N GLY A 270 18.82 7.29 18.80
CA GLY A 270 20.08 7.84 18.32
C GLY A 270 21.24 6.83 18.41
N HIS A 271 22.43 7.34 18.12
CA HIS A 271 23.65 6.54 18.19
C HIS A 271 23.95 6.00 19.59
N ASP A 272 23.61 6.75 20.63
CA ASP A 272 23.90 6.38 22.02
C ASP A 272 23.02 5.19 22.47
N ASP A 273 21.80 5.09 21.95
CA ASP A 273 20.87 4.01 22.30
C ASP A 273 21.32 2.63 21.79
N ILE A 274 22.11 2.58 20.71
CA ILE A 274 22.56 1.32 20.10
C ILE A 274 24.03 1.01 20.37
N LYS A 275 24.82 2.00 20.86
CA LYS A 275 26.27 1.91 20.96
C LYS A 275 26.76 0.70 21.76
N ASP A 276 26.18 0.47 22.92
CA ASP A 276 26.60 -0.63 23.80
C ASP A 276 26.25 -2.01 23.20
N LEU A 277 25.10 -2.10 22.50
CA LEU A 277 24.71 -3.32 21.78
C LEU A 277 25.67 -3.62 20.63
N VAL A 278 26.11 -2.59 19.90
CA VAL A 278 27.10 -2.76 18.82
C VAL A 278 28.45 -3.20 19.38
N ILE A 279 28.91 -2.55 20.45
CA ILE A 279 30.19 -2.92 21.11
C ILE A 279 30.16 -4.36 21.62
N GLN A 280 29.03 -4.79 22.17
CA GLN A 280 28.84 -6.16 22.65
C GLN A 280 28.93 -7.18 21.52
N ASP A 281 28.37 -6.87 20.33
CA ASP A 281 28.32 -7.78 19.20
C ASP A 281 29.61 -7.74 18.34
N GLU A 282 30.13 -6.53 18.05
CA GLU A 282 31.15 -6.29 17.04
C GLU A 282 32.49 -5.86 17.67
N GLY A 283 32.52 -5.60 18.97
CA GLY A 283 33.71 -5.19 19.73
C GLY A 283 34.08 -3.72 19.57
N VAL A 284 33.65 -3.05 18.48
CA VAL A 284 33.97 -1.63 18.21
C VAL A 284 32.73 -0.94 17.63
N TYR A 285 32.50 0.30 18.07
CA TYR A 285 31.43 1.13 17.52
C TYR A 285 31.98 2.15 16.52
N ASP A 286 31.65 1.99 15.24
CA ASP A 286 31.93 2.97 14.19
C ASP A 286 30.65 3.71 13.78
N LYS A 287 30.50 4.95 14.25
CA LYS A 287 29.36 5.83 13.96
C LYS A 287 29.06 5.96 12.45
N SER A 288 30.07 5.86 11.60
CA SER A 288 29.91 6.02 10.15
C SER A 288 29.12 4.89 9.48
N GLN A 289 28.95 3.75 10.16
CA GLN A 289 28.20 2.58 9.69
C GLN A 289 26.69 2.65 9.98
N PHE A 290 26.25 3.64 10.74
CA PHE A 290 24.88 3.79 11.22
C PHE A 290 24.30 5.14 10.84
N ALA A 291 23.03 5.17 10.39
CA ALA A 291 22.33 6.41 10.06
C ALA A 291 20.93 6.42 10.69
N PRO A 292 20.73 7.13 11.81
CA PRO A 292 19.41 7.40 12.34
C PRO A 292 18.66 8.34 11.40
N LEU A 293 17.49 7.92 10.90
CA LEU A 293 16.62 8.72 10.04
C LEU A 293 15.19 8.73 10.59
N ALA A 294 14.32 9.50 9.94
CA ALA A 294 12.90 9.57 10.32
C ALA A 294 12.17 8.21 10.24
N HIS A 295 12.66 7.28 9.43
CA HIS A 295 12.07 5.94 9.30
C HIS A 295 13.05 4.97 8.61
N PRO A 296 12.91 3.64 8.78
CA PRO A 296 13.89 2.67 8.29
C PRO A 296 13.88 2.45 6.77
N HIS A 297 13.05 3.16 5.99
CA HIS A 297 12.91 2.97 4.53
C HIS A 297 12.68 1.53 4.09
N ASN A 298 12.02 0.75 4.93
CA ASN A 298 11.71 -0.66 4.71
C ASN A 298 10.55 -1.03 5.64
N VAL A 299 9.44 -1.56 5.09
CA VAL A 299 8.26 -1.88 5.90
C VAL A 299 8.53 -3.02 6.88
N TYR A 300 9.36 -3.98 6.52
CA TYR A 300 9.68 -5.12 7.39
C TYR A 300 10.48 -4.66 8.60
N TYR A 301 11.48 -3.79 8.39
CA TYR A 301 12.21 -3.18 9.50
C TYR A 301 11.33 -2.22 10.32
N ALA A 302 10.38 -1.53 9.71
CA ALA A 302 9.45 -0.70 10.47
C ALA A 302 8.58 -1.53 11.43
N TYR A 303 8.14 -2.73 10.99
CA TYR A 303 7.42 -3.67 11.84
C TYR A 303 8.33 -4.33 12.87
N LEU A 304 9.57 -4.67 12.50
CA LEU A 304 10.54 -5.25 13.44
C LEU A 304 10.95 -4.26 14.55
N THR A 305 11.35 -3.06 14.19
CA THR A 305 11.79 -2.05 15.17
C THR A 305 10.63 -1.58 16.04
N GLY A 306 9.48 -1.31 15.42
CA GLY A 306 8.33 -0.79 16.13
C GLY A 306 7.50 -1.82 16.88
N GLY A 307 7.39 -3.06 16.35
CA GLY A 307 6.48 -4.09 16.88
C GLY A 307 7.11 -5.45 17.15
N GLY A 308 8.43 -5.55 16.99
CA GLY A 308 9.17 -6.79 17.22
C GLY A 308 8.73 -7.93 16.30
N ILE A 309 9.13 -9.14 16.68
CA ILE A 309 8.74 -10.37 15.98
C ILE A 309 7.23 -10.59 16.07
N LEU A 310 6.58 -10.18 17.16
CA LEU A 310 5.14 -10.35 17.34
C LEU A 310 4.35 -9.69 16.19
N LEU A 311 4.54 -8.39 16.00
CA LEU A 311 3.75 -7.65 15.00
C LEU A 311 4.14 -8.02 13.57
N LEU A 312 5.44 -8.25 13.31
CA LEU A 312 5.90 -8.74 12.01
C LEU A 312 5.30 -10.11 11.67
N SER A 313 5.19 -11.03 12.63
CA SER A 313 4.61 -12.36 12.40
C SER A 313 3.13 -12.27 12.00
N VAL A 314 2.35 -11.43 12.67
CA VAL A 314 0.93 -11.20 12.32
C VAL A 314 0.82 -10.53 10.95
N PHE A 315 1.66 -9.55 10.65
CA PHE A 315 1.76 -8.92 9.34
C PHE A 315 2.03 -9.94 8.22
N LEU A 316 3.03 -10.80 8.36
CA LEU A 316 3.34 -11.83 7.37
C LEU A 316 2.22 -12.87 7.23
N TRP A 317 1.60 -13.27 8.35
CA TRP A 317 0.47 -14.20 8.33
C TRP A 317 -0.75 -13.62 7.59
N PHE A 318 -1.02 -12.32 7.76
CA PHE A 318 -2.06 -11.63 7.00
C PHE A 318 -1.82 -11.77 5.48
N TRP A 319 -0.59 -11.48 5.00
CA TRP A 319 -0.28 -11.58 3.56
C TRP A 319 -0.38 -13.00 3.03
N LEU A 320 0.07 -14.00 3.76
CA LEU A 320 -0.10 -15.41 3.39
C LEU A 320 -1.58 -15.77 3.25
N GLN A 321 -2.40 -15.32 4.20
CA GLN A 321 -3.84 -15.58 4.14
C GLN A 321 -4.52 -14.81 2.99
N ILE A 322 -4.11 -13.58 2.71
CA ILE A 322 -4.60 -12.83 1.54
C ILE A 322 -4.29 -13.56 0.24
N MET A 323 -3.08 -14.07 0.06
CA MET A 323 -2.71 -14.85 -1.14
C MET A 323 -3.58 -16.10 -1.30
N ASN A 324 -3.85 -16.80 -0.19
CA ASN A 324 -4.76 -17.95 -0.18
C ASN A 324 -6.21 -17.56 -0.56
N ILE A 325 -6.71 -16.44 -0.06
CA ILE A 325 -8.03 -15.89 -0.42
C ILE A 325 -8.09 -15.56 -1.90
N ILE A 326 -7.10 -14.83 -2.42
CA ILE A 326 -7.02 -14.46 -3.84
C ILE A 326 -7.03 -15.73 -4.74
N TYR A 327 -6.26 -16.75 -4.37
CA TYR A 327 -6.25 -18.03 -5.09
C TYR A 327 -7.63 -18.69 -5.12
N ARG A 328 -8.34 -18.72 -3.98
CA ARG A 328 -9.71 -19.28 -3.92
C ARG A 328 -10.70 -18.47 -4.75
N VAL A 329 -10.64 -17.13 -4.67
CA VAL A 329 -11.50 -16.23 -5.47
C VAL A 329 -11.21 -16.40 -6.96
N ASN A 330 -9.94 -16.50 -7.36
CA ASN A 330 -9.58 -16.72 -8.76
C ASN A 330 -10.18 -18.00 -9.35
N LYS A 331 -10.28 -19.07 -8.56
CA LYS A 331 -10.90 -20.34 -9.00
C LYS A 331 -12.43 -20.28 -9.12
N ARG A 332 -13.09 -19.42 -8.32
CA ARG A 332 -14.54 -19.44 -8.16
C ARG A 332 -15.26 -18.24 -8.79
N SER A 333 -14.53 -17.14 -9.03
CA SER A 333 -15.11 -15.91 -9.53
C SER A 333 -14.77 -15.63 -10.99
N ASN A 334 -15.74 -15.08 -11.71
CA ASN A 334 -15.53 -14.51 -13.03
C ASN A 334 -15.04 -13.06 -12.99
N GLU A 335 -15.04 -12.42 -11.81
CA GLU A 335 -14.59 -11.02 -11.60
C GLU A 335 -13.06 -10.92 -11.56
N LYS A 336 -12.42 -11.23 -12.70
CA LYS A 336 -10.95 -11.29 -12.81
C LYS A 336 -10.26 -9.95 -12.52
N TRP A 337 -10.96 -8.84 -12.70
CA TRP A 337 -10.43 -7.51 -12.37
C TRP A 337 -10.13 -7.35 -10.87
N ILE A 338 -10.99 -7.90 -9.97
CA ILE A 338 -10.73 -7.86 -8.51
C ILE A 338 -9.53 -8.73 -8.16
N VAL A 339 -9.45 -9.93 -8.75
CA VAL A 339 -8.32 -10.83 -8.55
C VAL A 339 -7.02 -10.19 -8.98
N PHE A 340 -6.99 -9.62 -10.19
CA PHE A 340 -5.79 -8.98 -10.73
C PHE A 340 -5.39 -7.75 -9.91
N SER A 341 -6.35 -6.86 -9.56
CA SER A 341 -6.04 -5.71 -8.72
C SER A 341 -5.51 -6.12 -7.34
N SER A 342 -6.06 -7.17 -6.73
CA SER A 342 -5.60 -7.65 -5.42
C SER A 342 -4.19 -8.23 -5.48
N ILE A 343 -3.86 -9.06 -6.49
CA ILE A 343 -2.48 -9.57 -6.69
C ILE A 343 -1.52 -8.39 -6.88
N SER A 344 -1.88 -7.44 -7.74
CA SER A 344 -1.04 -6.28 -8.04
C SER A 344 -0.82 -5.37 -6.82
N VAL A 345 -1.85 -5.20 -5.98
CA VAL A 345 -1.71 -4.45 -4.71
C VAL A 345 -0.80 -5.20 -3.73
N VAL A 346 -0.93 -6.53 -3.60
CA VAL A 346 0.00 -7.34 -2.79
C VAL A 346 1.43 -7.16 -3.28
N MET A 347 1.65 -7.26 -4.59
CA MET A 347 2.97 -7.02 -5.19
C MET A 347 3.48 -5.60 -4.89
N ALA A 348 2.64 -4.57 -5.04
CA ALA A 348 3.02 -3.18 -4.78
C ALA A 348 3.44 -3.00 -3.32
N VAL A 349 2.64 -3.48 -2.38
CA VAL A 349 2.92 -3.32 -0.94
C VAL A 349 4.17 -4.08 -0.53
N LEU A 350 4.31 -5.35 -0.92
CA LEU A 350 5.43 -6.18 -0.47
C LEU A 350 6.74 -5.86 -1.18
N SER A 351 6.72 -5.60 -2.51
CA SER A 351 7.95 -5.32 -3.26
C SER A 351 8.49 -3.92 -3.00
N ILE A 352 7.63 -2.89 -3.03
CA ILE A 352 8.07 -1.53 -2.67
C ILE A 352 8.38 -1.45 -1.18
N GLY A 353 7.71 -2.26 -0.36
CA GLY A 353 7.96 -2.40 1.07
C GLY A 353 9.41 -2.73 1.42
N TRP A 354 10.16 -3.33 0.51
CA TRP A 354 11.58 -3.60 0.68
C TRP A 354 12.46 -2.34 0.66
N VAL A 355 11.99 -1.27 0.03
CA VAL A 355 12.75 -0.02 -0.16
C VAL A 355 12.04 1.23 0.38
N ASN A 356 10.82 1.07 0.90
CA ASN A 356 10.03 2.16 1.50
C ASN A 356 8.99 1.60 2.50
N ILE A 357 8.28 2.49 3.21
CA ILE A 357 7.14 2.11 4.05
C ILE A 357 5.88 2.16 3.20
N THR A 358 5.23 1.02 2.98
CA THR A 358 4.08 0.86 2.08
C THR A 358 2.73 0.68 2.78
N LEU A 359 2.72 0.47 4.10
CA LEU A 359 1.51 0.41 4.92
C LEU A 359 1.50 1.51 5.96
N ALA A 360 1.50 2.75 5.49
CA ALA A 360 1.31 3.93 6.30
C ALA A 360 0.34 4.87 5.56
N HIS A 361 -0.25 5.82 6.25
CA HIS A 361 -1.07 6.88 5.67
C HIS A 361 -2.17 6.39 4.69
N GLU A 362 -2.41 7.13 3.63
CA GLU A 362 -3.49 6.96 2.66
C GLU A 362 -3.32 5.72 1.77
N HIS A 363 -2.08 5.38 1.43
CA HIS A 363 -1.82 4.20 0.59
C HIS A 363 -2.13 2.89 1.31
N ALA A 364 -2.06 2.85 2.66
CA ALA A 364 -2.57 1.71 3.43
C ALA A 364 -4.10 1.59 3.33
N LEU A 365 -4.82 2.71 3.44
CA LEU A 365 -6.29 2.71 3.36
C LEU A 365 -6.79 2.28 1.98
N ILE A 366 -6.18 2.76 0.88
CA ILE A 366 -6.57 2.35 -0.47
C ILE A 366 -6.18 0.89 -0.77
N ALA A 367 -5.06 0.41 -0.24
CA ALA A 367 -4.68 -1.00 -0.33
C ALA A 367 -5.71 -1.87 0.41
N MET A 368 -6.06 -1.52 1.65
CA MET A 368 -7.06 -2.24 2.44
C MET A 368 -8.47 -2.19 1.85
N LEU A 369 -8.81 -1.15 1.09
CA LEU A 369 -10.05 -1.11 0.31
C LEU A 369 -10.09 -2.27 -0.69
N VAL A 370 -9.06 -2.42 -1.51
CA VAL A 370 -8.97 -3.48 -2.53
C VAL A 370 -8.95 -4.87 -1.89
N LEU A 371 -8.14 -5.04 -0.83
CA LEU A 371 -8.04 -6.31 -0.11
C LEU A 371 -9.35 -6.66 0.63
N GLY A 372 -10.02 -5.68 1.20
CA GLY A 372 -11.34 -5.86 1.79
C GLY A 372 -12.39 -6.34 0.78
N PHE A 373 -12.33 -5.85 -0.46
CA PHE A 373 -13.23 -6.31 -1.52
C PHE A 373 -13.00 -7.77 -1.92
N VAL A 374 -11.77 -8.22 -2.07
CA VAL A 374 -11.49 -9.62 -2.42
C VAL A 374 -11.88 -10.57 -1.28
N ILE A 375 -11.69 -10.16 -0.02
CA ILE A 375 -12.16 -10.92 1.16
C ILE A 375 -13.69 -10.99 1.17
N SER A 376 -14.38 -9.86 0.92
CA SER A 376 -15.84 -9.81 0.85
C SER A 376 -16.40 -10.73 -0.23
N MET A 377 -15.73 -10.82 -1.38
CA MET A 377 -16.11 -11.77 -2.44
C MET A 377 -15.92 -13.22 -2.04
N GLU A 378 -14.81 -13.55 -1.40
CA GLU A 378 -14.55 -14.91 -0.91
C GLU A 378 -15.65 -15.37 0.07
N ARG A 379 -16.14 -14.46 0.93
CA ARG A 379 -17.25 -14.76 1.85
C ARG A 379 -18.53 -15.17 1.13
N LYS A 380 -18.85 -14.54 0.00
CA LYS A 380 -20.06 -14.89 -0.79
C LYS A 380 -20.00 -16.32 -1.36
N PHE A 381 -18.83 -16.77 -1.79
CA PHE A 381 -18.68 -18.12 -2.37
C PHE A 381 -18.65 -19.24 -1.32
N SER A 382 -18.48 -18.93 -0.07
CA SER A 382 -18.41 -19.94 1.00
C SER A 382 -19.68 -19.97 1.86
N SER A 383 -20.70 -19.20 1.50
CA SER A 383 -22.03 -19.21 2.11
C SER A 383 -23.01 -20.17 1.39
N PHE A 384 -22.54 -20.78 0.34
CA PHE A 384 -23.16 -21.88 -0.41
C PHE A 384 -22.37 -23.18 -0.20
#